data_32961d881d38c728f365701f458d8df0
#
_entry.id   32961d881d38c728f365701f458d8df0
#
_cell.length_a   1.000
_cell.length_b   1.000
_cell.length_c   1.000
_cell.angle_alpha   90.00
_cell.angle_beta   90.00
_cell.angle_gamma   90.00
#
_symmetry.space_group_name_H-M   'P 1'
#
loop_
_entity.id
_entity.type
_entity.pdbx_description
1 polymer ?
#
loop_
_entity_poly.entity_id
_entity_poly.type
_entity_poly.pdbx_seq_one_letter_code
_entity_poly.pdbx_strand_id
1 'polypeptide(L)'
;MATENFKCKFCAECSGLACAGELPGMGGVFGGKNNILNCAAWKKIFSELNPSQIQNAELKLNEAGAEFFRLAPITGAVENIGWNDEESFYAPFVKSCAQAEIGLSIGDGIPDQKLLSGINAVRALAPQRAAVFLKPYPQQKLFERIEWAADIMEFLGIDIDAYNIATMRGKAHLEKKTAAQLRELRRLAKIPFVVKGVFTKADLDLVEELQPDVAIVSNHGGRVETDIGSTAEFLQNNFAFLKKHCGQVWVDGGIRTRQDAIAATALGAEQILLGRPLISAFCKSGEQGVKNFCAHLAMQ
;
A
#
# COMPACT_ATOMS: atom_id res chain seq x y z
N MET A 1 -14.35 -21.09 -3.71
CA MET A 1 -14.13 -21.66 -5.07
C MET A 1 -12.88 -21.00 -5.61
N ALA A 2 -11.99 -21.80 -6.16
CA ALA A 2 -10.68 -21.33 -6.62
C ALA A 2 -10.83 -20.32 -7.75
N THR A 3 -10.13 -19.22 -7.61
CA THR A 3 -10.04 -18.12 -8.57
C THR A 3 -9.02 -18.43 -9.69
N GLU A 4 -8.70 -19.71 -9.87
CA GLU A 4 -7.55 -20.18 -10.67
C GLU A 4 -7.50 -19.69 -12.12
N ASN A 5 -8.57 -19.08 -12.62
CA ASN A 5 -8.63 -18.61 -14.02
C ASN A 5 -9.30 -17.24 -14.17
N PHE A 6 -9.36 -16.42 -13.11
CA PHE A 6 -9.90 -15.08 -13.27
C PHE A 6 -8.97 -14.23 -14.15
N LYS A 7 -9.51 -13.63 -15.20
CA LYS A 7 -8.80 -12.65 -16.03
C LYS A 7 -9.46 -11.29 -15.86
N CYS A 8 -8.65 -10.27 -15.63
CA CYS A 8 -9.11 -8.89 -15.70
C CYS A 8 -9.77 -8.61 -17.06
N LYS A 9 -10.91 -7.93 -17.06
CA LYS A 9 -11.72 -7.69 -18.26
C LYS A 9 -11.30 -6.46 -19.07
N PHE A 10 -10.32 -5.72 -18.61
CA PHE A 10 -9.96 -4.40 -19.18
C PHE A 10 -8.90 -4.45 -20.28
N CYS A 11 -8.15 -5.52 -20.42
CA CYS A 11 -7.14 -5.67 -21.46
C CYS A 11 -7.52 -6.80 -22.40
N ALA A 12 -7.43 -6.56 -23.71
CA ALA A 12 -7.67 -7.60 -24.72
C ALA A 12 -6.69 -8.78 -24.56
N GLU A 13 -5.44 -8.46 -24.24
CA GLU A 13 -4.41 -9.42 -23.88
C GLU A 13 -3.82 -9.05 -22.52
N CYS A 14 -3.95 -9.93 -21.55
CA CYS A 14 -3.36 -9.76 -20.21
C CYS A 14 -2.14 -10.69 -20.05
N SER A 15 -0.97 -10.10 -19.77
CA SER A 15 0.24 -10.88 -19.49
C SER A 15 0.18 -11.65 -18.17
N GLY A 16 -0.84 -11.43 -17.33
CA GLY A 16 -0.96 -11.97 -15.98
C GLY A 16 -0.02 -11.31 -14.97
N LEU A 17 0.75 -10.31 -15.38
CA LEU A 17 1.53 -9.44 -14.50
C LEU A 17 0.62 -8.33 -13.98
N ALA A 18 0.94 -7.75 -12.83
CA ALA A 18 0.18 -6.68 -12.21
C ALA A 18 0.27 -5.35 -12.96
N CYS A 19 0.12 -5.37 -14.27
CA CYS A 19 0.19 -4.22 -15.16
C CYS A 19 1.46 -3.40 -14.90
N ALA A 20 2.62 -4.05 -14.96
CA ALA A 20 3.91 -3.39 -14.79
C ALA A 20 3.98 -2.17 -15.72
N GLY A 21 4.13 -0.97 -15.14
CA GLY A 21 4.09 0.29 -15.87
C GLY A 21 2.68 0.82 -16.18
N GLU A 22 1.62 0.01 -15.96
CA GLU A 22 0.24 0.37 -16.24
C GLU A 22 -0.66 -0.02 -15.08
N LEU A 23 -1.82 0.63 -14.94
CA LEU A 23 -2.81 0.29 -13.95
C LEU A 23 -3.96 -0.48 -14.59
N PRO A 24 -4.33 -1.68 -14.06
CA PRO A 24 -5.45 -2.42 -14.58
C PRO A 24 -6.74 -1.61 -14.37
N GLY A 25 -7.46 -1.36 -15.44
CA GLY A 25 -8.78 -0.78 -15.40
C GLY A 25 -8.96 0.61 -14.81
N MET A 26 -7.91 1.23 -14.34
CA MET A 26 -7.96 2.56 -13.72
C MET A 26 -7.82 3.63 -14.78
N GLY A 27 -8.94 4.11 -15.30
CA GLY A 27 -8.94 5.23 -16.24
C GLY A 27 -8.07 6.42 -15.77
N GLY A 28 -7.29 6.97 -16.68
CA GLY A 28 -6.51 8.20 -16.46
C GLY A 28 -5.12 8.01 -15.83
N VAL A 29 -4.74 6.80 -15.44
CA VAL A 29 -3.41 6.54 -14.85
C VAL A 29 -2.60 5.50 -15.60
N PHE A 30 -3.10 5.03 -16.75
CA PHE A 30 -2.33 4.23 -17.68
C PHE A 30 -1.13 4.99 -18.19
N GLY A 31 0.05 4.41 -18.14
CA GLY A 31 1.28 5.08 -18.54
C GLY A 31 1.64 6.29 -17.67
N GLY A 32 1.06 6.40 -16.48
CA GLY A 32 1.40 7.47 -15.54
C GLY A 32 2.89 7.49 -15.24
N LYS A 33 3.54 8.66 -15.47
CA LYS A 33 5.00 8.80 -15.35
C LYS A 33 5.53 8.24 -14.02
N ASN A 34 4.90 8.56 -12.92
CA ASN A 34 5.33 8.11 -11.59
C ASN A 34 5.26 6.59 -11.41
N ASN A 35 4.26 5.91 -12.03
CA ASN A 35 4.20 4.46 -11.98
C ASN A 35 5.35 3.80 -12.75
N ILE A 36 5.69 4.33 -13.93
CA ILE A 36 6.83 3.86 -14.73
C ILE A 36 8.14 4.12 -13.96
N LEU A 37 8.31 5.32 -13.42
CA LEU A 37 9.49 5.70 -12.64
C LEU A 37 9.65 4.84 -11.39
N ASN A 38 8.57 4.57 -10.66
CA ASN A 38 8.61 3.66 -9.51
C ASN A 38 9.19 2.28 -9.87
N CYS A 39 8.73 1.69 -10.97
CA CYS A 39 9.22 0.35 -11.37
C CYS A 39 10.66 0.38 -11.88
N ALA A 40 11.09 1.45 -12.53
CA ALA A 40 12.44 1.56 -13.08
C ALA A 40 13.49 1.90 -12.00
N ALA A 41 13.14 2.77 -11.05
CA ALA A 41 14.09 3.31 -10.08
C ALA A 41 14.62 2.25 -9.10
N TRP A 42 13.82 1.27 -8.67
CA TRP A 42 14.29 0.19 -7.80
C TRP A 42 15.41 -0.62 -8.44
N LYS A 43 15.28 -0.96 -9.73
CA LYS A 43 16.31 -1.69 -10.48
C LYS A 43 17.60 -0.89 -10.58
N LYS A 44 17.49 0.42 -10.85
CA LYS A 44 18.63 1.34 -10.90
C LYS A 44 19.35 1.36 -9.55
N ILE A 45 18.62 1.62 -8.46
CA ILE A 45 19.19 1.67 -7.12
C ILE A 45 19.85 0.34 -6.75
N PHE A 46 19.20 -0.81 -7.02
CA PHE A 46 19.81 -2.11 -6.78
C PHE A 46 21.16 -2.26 -7.49
N SER A 47 21.26 -1.82 -8.75
CA SER A 47 22.50 -1.90 -9.53
C SER A 47 23.63 -0.97 -9.01
N GLU A 48 23.30 0.01 -8.20
CA GLU A 48 24.22 0.97 -7.59
C GLU A 48 24.68 0.54 -6.18
N LEU A 49 24.04 -0.50 -5.58
CA LEU A 49 24.40 -0.99 -4.26
C LEU A 49 25.74 -1.75 -4.30
N ASN A 50 26.55 -1.53 -3.29
CA ASN A 50 27.76 -2.35 -3.09
C ASN A 50 27.42 -3.71 -2.42
N PRO A 51 28.34 -4.71 -2.52
CA PRO A 51 28.07 -6.04 -1.96
C PRO A 51 27.71 -6.07 -0.47
N SER A 52 28.31 -5.20 0.34
CA SER A 52 28.00 -5.14 1.78
C SER A 52 26.58 -4.61 2.05
N GLN A 53 26.11 -3.63 1.27
CA GLN A 53 24.73 -3.13 1.37
C GLN A 53 23.72 -4.20 0.98
N ILE A 54 23.99 -4.94 -0.10
CA ILE A 54 23.15 -6.06 -0.54
C ILE A 54 23.08 -7.12 0.57
N GLN A 55 24.23 -7.59 1.06
CA GLN A 55 24.30 -8.61 2.10
C GLN A 55 23.56 -8.21 3.38
N ASN A 56 23.74 -6.97 3.84
CA ASN A 56 23.04 -6.46 5.04
C ASN A 56 21.54 -6.39 4.84
N ALA A 57 21.06 -5.98 3.66
CA ALA A 57 19.65 -5.93 3.34
C ALA A 57 19.03 -7.34 3.24
N GLU A 58 19.76 -8.28 2.64
CA GLU A 58 19.35 -9.70 2.56
C GLU A 58 19.22 -10.33 3.94
N LEU A 59 20.18 -10.09 4.83
CA LEU A 59 20.12 -10.57 6.21
C LEU A 59 18.84 -10.06 6.92
N LYS A 60 18.55 -8.77 6.82
CA LYS A 60 17.34 -8.19 7.41
C LYS A 60 16.06 -8.79 6.83
N LEU A 61 15.99 -8.98 5.50
CA LEU A 61 14.84 -9.60 4.85
C LEU A 61 14.67 -11.05 5.26
N ASN A 62 15.76 -11.82 5.36
CA ASN A 62 15.72 -13.20 5.77
C ASN A 62 15.31 -13.37 7.23
N GLU A 63 15.79 -12.49 8.12
CA GLU A 63 15.43 -12.49 9.55
C GLU A 63 13.95 -12.14 9.76
N ALA A 64 13.45 -11.14 9.06
CA ALA A 64 12.05 -10.70 9.17
C ALA A 64 11.08 -11.59 8.38
N GLY A 65 11.55 -12.29 7.36
CA GLY A 65 10.72 -13.17 6.54
C GLY A 65 9.53 -12.47 5.89
N ALA A 66 8.38 -13.13 5.88
CA ALA A 66 7.15 -12.60 5.30
C ALA A 66 6.63 -11.35 6.03
N GLU A 67 6.88 -11.22 7.33
CA GLU A 67 6.41 -10.09 8.14
C GLU A 67 7.00 -8.74 7.71
N PHE A 68 8.11 -8.74 6.94
CA PHE A 68 8.66 -7.53 6.34
C PHE A 68 7.74 -6.93 5.27
N PHE A 69 6.84 -7.72 4.75
CA PHE A 69 5.88 -7.32 3.72
C PHE A 69 4.50 -7.13 4.30
N ARG A 70 3.74 -6.24 3.68
CA ARG A 70 2.37 -5.93 4.06
C ARG A 70 1.51 -5.78 2.81
N LEU A 71 0.27 -6.23 2.87
CA LEU A 71 -0.73 -5.89 1.86
C LEU A 71 -0.92 -4.38 1.82
N ALA A 72 -0.78 -3.76 0.65
CA ALA A 72 -1.13 -2.34 0.50
C ALA A 72 -2.66 -2.14 0.63
N PRO A 73 -3.11 -0.98 1.11
CA PRO A 73 -4.54 -0.69 1.30
C PRO A 73 -5.25 -0.46 -0.04
N ILE A 74 -5.48 -1.54 -0.79
CA ILE A 74 -6.15 -1.51 -2.08
C ILE A 74 -7.66 -1.64 -1.94
N THR A 75 -8.40 -0.98 -2.83
CA THR A 75 -9.86 -1.05 -2.95
C THR A 75 -10.27 -1.00 -4.41
N GLY A 76 -11.53 -1.29 -4.70
CA GLY A 76 -12.08 -1.16 -6.04
C GLY A 76 -11.74 -2.34 -6.95
N ALA A 77 -11.95 -3.56 -6.49
CA ALA A 77 -11.78 -4.76 -7.31
C ALA A 77 -12.68 -4.73 -8.55
N VAL A 78 -13.90 -4.21 -8.39
CA VAL A 78 -14.85 -4.07 -9.51
C VAL A 78 -14.30 -3.14 -10.59
N GLU A 79 -13.85 -1.94 -10.20
CA GLU A 79 -13.36 -0.97 -11.17
C GLU A 79 -11.95 -1.26 -11.67
N ASN A 80 -11.10 -1.87 -10.84
CA ASN A 80 -9.69 -2.08 -11.16
C ASN A 80 -9.42 -3.32 -12.01
N ILE A 81 -10.18 -4.39 -11.80
CA ILE A 81 -9.94 -5.68 -12.46
C ILE A 81 -11.21 -6.32 -13.03
N GLY A 82 -12.36 -5.66 -12.91
CA GLY A 82 -13.64 -6.16 -13.40
C GLY A 82 -14.17 -7.34 -12.61
N TRP A 83 -13.88 -7.44 -11.30
CA TRP A 83 -14.46 -8.46 -10.44
C TRP A 83 -15.97 -8.22 -10.26
N ASN A 84 -16.71 -9.22 -9.84
CA ASN A 84 -18.18 -9.10 -9.77
C ASN A 84 -18.66 -8.14 -8.68
N ASP A 85 -18.04 -8.23 -7.50
CA ASP A 85 -18.31 -7.37 -6.34
C ASP A 85 -17.09 -7.31 -5.40
N GLU A 86 -17.07 -6.32 -4.51
CA GLU A 86 -15.94 -6.11 -3.60
C GLU A 86 -15.80 -7.24 -2.58
N GLU A 87 -16.90 -7.73 -2.02
CA GLU A 87 -16.90 -8.72 -0.94
C GLU A 87 -16.35 -10.07 -1.39
N SER A 88 -16.82 -10.56 -2.56
CA SER A 88 -16.35 -11.83 -3.14
C SER A 88 -14.89 -11.80 -3.56
N PHE A 89 -14.31 -10.60 -3.75
CA PHE A 89 -12.87 -10.43 -3.93
C PHE A 89 -12.11 -10.38 -2.62
N TYR A 90 -12.53 -9.50 -1.69
CA TYR A 90 -11.72 -9.21 -0.50
C TYR A 90 -11.64 -10.40 0.45
N ALA A 91 -12.73 -11.11 0.69
CA ALA A 91 -12.73 -12.22 1.65
C ALA A 91 -11.65 -13.28 1.30
N PRO A 92 -11.59 -13.87 0.10
CA PRO A 92 -10.55 -14.84 -0.24
C PRO A 92 -9.17 -14.18 -0.44
N PHE A 93 -9.08 -12.95 -0.91
CA PHE A 93 -7.82 -12.27 -1.13
C PHE A 93 -7.09 -11.92 0.18
N VAL A 94 -7.79 -11.31 1.14
CA VAL A 94 -7.23 -10.98 2.46
C VAL A 94 -6.85 -12.26 3.20
N LYS A 95 -7.68 -13.31 3.11
CA LYS A 95 -7.34 -14.63 3.65
C LYS A 95 -6.04 -15.19 3.05
N SER A 96 -5.87 -15.07 1.73
CA SER A 96 -4.64 -15.52 1.05
C SER A 96 -3.40 -14.77 1.52
N CYS A 97 -3.52 -13.45 1.78
CA CYS A 97 -2.44 -12.64 2.32
C CYS A 97 -2.12 -13.04 3.78
N ALA A 98 -3.13 -13.28 4.61
CA ALA A 98 -2.94 -13.76 5.98
C ALA A 98 -2.21 -15.11 6.02
N GLN A 99 -2.57 -16.03 5.12
CA GLN A 99 -1.93 -17.33 5.01
C GLN A 99 -0.51 -17.30 4.42
N ALA A 100 -0.15 -16.20 3.77
CA ALA A 100 1.21 -15.91 3.35
C ALA A 100 2.03 -15.18 4.44
N GLU A 101 1.46 -15.02 5.64
CA GLU A 101 2.08 -14.44 6.85
C GLU A 101 2.58 -13.01 6.66
N ILE A 102 2.06 -12.28 5.67
CA ILE A 102 2.33 -10.85 5.51
C ILE A 102 1.38 -10.00 6.34
N GLY A 103 1.80 -8.81 6.75
CA GLY A 103 0.94 -7.85 7.41
C GLY A 103 -0.30 -7.52 6.57
N LEU A 104 -1.43 -7.33 7.21
CA LEU A 104 -2.68 -6.99 6.52
C LEU A 104 -2.92 -5.48 6.51
N SER A 105 -3.41 -4.96 5.39
CA SER A 105 -3.99 -3.62 5.34
C SER A 105 -5.28 -3.64 4.54
N ILE A 106 -6.22 -2.79 4.95
CA ILE A 106 -7.45 -2.54 4.21
C ILE A 106 -7.56 -1.05 3.89
N GLY A 107 -8.11 -0.77 2.73
CA GLY A 107 -8.27 0.58 2.22
C GLY A 107 -9.72 1.06 2.28
N ASP A 108 -9.90 2.31 2.00
CA ASP A 108 -11.17 3.01 2.01
C ASP A 108 -11.55 3.52 0.60
N GLY A 109 -12.82 3.72 0.34
CA GLY A 109 -13.31 4.18 -0.94
C GLY A 109 -14.81 4.49 -0.95
N ILE A 110 -15.32 4.80 -2.13
CA ILE A 110 -16.76 5.00 -2.39
C ILE A 110 -17.20 3.95 -3.41
N PRO A 111 -18.34 3.27 -3.17
CA PRO A 111 -19.20 3.32 -2.00
C PRO A 111 -18.56 2.77 -0.71
N ASP A 112 -19.20 2.97 0.42
CA ASP A 112 -18.75 2.54 1.75
C ASP A 112 -18.49 1.01 1.84
N GLN A 113 -19.17 0.24 0.98
CA GLN A 113 -18.95 -1.19 0.82
C GLN A 113 -17.46 -1.55 0.57
N LYS A 114 -16.67 -0.64 -0.03
CA LYS A 114 -15.24 -0.87 -0.24
C LYS A 114 -14.45 -1.00 1.05
N LEU A 115 -14.77 -0.18 2.06
CA LEU A 115 -14.18 -0.30 3.38
C LEU A 115 -14.80 -1.47 4.16
N LEU A 116 -16.13 -1.59 4.14
CA LEU A 116 -16.86 -2.62 4.89
C LEU A 116 -16.47 -4.04 4.46
N SER A 117 -16.28 -4.28 3.17
CA SER A 117 -15.81 -5.58 2.66
C SER A 117 -14.44 -5.94 3.20
N GLY A 118 -13.52 -4.97 3.28
CA GLY A 118 -12.21 -5.18 3.90
C GLY A 118 -12.31 -5.48 5.41
N ILE A 119 -13.12 -4.70 6.13
CA ILE A 119 -13.38 -4.92 7.56
C ILE A 119 -13.94 -6.33 7.81
N ASN A 120 -14.96 -6.73 7.07
CA ASN A 120 -15.59 -8.04 7.21
C ASN A 120 -14.61 -9.18 6.88
N ALA A 121 -13.77 -8.99 5.86
CA ALA A 121 -12.74 -9.97 5.51
C ALA A 121 -11.74 -10.20 6.65
N VAL A 122 -11.30 -9.15 7.35
CA VAL A 122 -10.40 -9.27 8.51
C VAL A 122 -11.12 -9.86 9.70
N ARG A 123 -12.36 -9.44 9.99
CA ARG A 123 -13.17 -10.02 11.10
C ARG A 123 -13.34 -11.52 10.98
N ALA A 124 -13.52 -12.02 9.76
CA ALA A 124 -13.63 -13.45 9.49
C ALA A 124 -12.33 -14.24 9.79
N LEU A 125 -11.22 -13.54 9.99
CA LEU A 125 -9.90 -14.12 10.29
C LEU A 125 -9.48 -13.93 11.76
N ALA A 126 -10.39 -13.56 12.65
CA ALA A 126 -10.03 -13.33 14.06
C ALA A 126 -9.17 -14.48 14.63
N PRO A 127 -8.09 -14.20 15.39
CA PRO A 127 -7.75 -12.92 16.02
C PRO A 127 -6.91 -11.96 15.15
N GLN A 128 -6.78 -12.16 13.85
CA GLN A 128 -6.00 -11.31 12.96
C GLN A 128 -6.50 -9.86 13.01
N ARG A 129 -5.56 -8.93 12.86
CA ARG A 129 -5.80 -7.49 12.78
C ARG A 129 -5.18 -6.91 11.51
N ALA A 130 -5.56 -5.69 11.17
CA ALA A 130 -5.06 -5.00 9.99
C ALA A 130 -4.78 -3.52 10.25
N ALA A 131 -3.86 -2.95 9.48
CA ALA A 131 -3.77 -1.51 9.33
C ALA A 131 -4.96 -1.02 8.49
N VAL A 132 -5.70 -0.06 8.98
CA VAL A 132 -6.87 0.50 8.29
C VAL A 132 -6.51 1.88 7.76
N PHE A 133 -6.52 2.04 6.44
CA PHE A 133 -6.18 3.29 5.78
C PHE A 133 -7.43 3.99 5.28
N LEU A 134 -7.72 5.15 5.86
CA LEU A 134 -8.87 5.97 5.51
C LEU A 134 -8.47 7.09 4.54
N LYS A 135 -9.36 7.42 3.64
CA LYS A 135 -9.21 8.60 2.79
C LYS A 135 -9.47 9.87 3.59
N PRO A 136 -8.87 11.01 3.19
CA PRO A 136 -8.94 12.25 3.97
C PRO A 136 -10.31 12.93 3.81
N TYR A 137 -11.37 12.27 4.26
CA TYR A 137 -12.71 12.83 4.37
C TYR A 137 -12.82 13.93 5.44
N PRO A 138 -13.90 14.73 5.49
CA PRO A 138 -14.22 15.56 6.65
C PRO A 138 -14.19 14.76 7.96
N GLN A 139 -13.78 15.41 9.05
CA GLN A 139 -13.51 14.76 10.35
C GLN A 139 -14.65 13.87 10.83
N GLN A 140 -15.90 14.33 10.74
CA GLN A 140 -17.05 13.55 11.20
C GLN A 140 -17.14 12.18 10.50
N LYS A 141 -16.90 12.15 9.19
CA LYS A 141 -16.92 10.89 8.43
C LYS A 141 -15.73 9.98 8.78
N LEU A 142 -14.60 10.56 9.16
CA LEU A 142 -13.45 9.79 9.64
C LEU A 142 -13.74 9.14 11.00
N PHE A 143 -14.41 9.84 11.90
CA PHE A 143 -14.81 9.29 13.20
C PHE A 143 -15.71 8.06 13.04
N GLU A 144 -16.75 8.15 12.18
CA GLU A 144 -17.63 7.02 11.88
C GLU A 144 -16.85 5.80 11.33
N ARG A 145 -15.91 6.03 10.41
CA ARG A 145 -15.11 4.97 9.80
C ARG A 145 -14.15 4.31 10.79
N ILE A 146 -13.62 5.10 11.72
CA ILE A 146 -12.78 4.59 12.81
C ILE A 146 -13.62 3.66 13.71
N GLU A 147 -14.84 4.05 14.06
CA GLU A 147 -15.75 3.21 14.83
C GLU A 147 -16.07 1.90 14.13
N TRP A 148 -16.34 1.92 12.81
CA TRP A 148 -16.63 0.71 12.05
C TRP A 148 -15.51 -0.33 12.09
N ALA A 149 -14.27 0.11 12.18
CA ALA A 149 -13.09 -0.74 12.10
C ALA A 149 -12.40 -0.97 13.46
N ALA A 150 -12.92 -0.40 14.56
CA ALA A 150 -12.23 -0.32 15.84
C ALA A 150 -11.77 -1.69 16.39
N ASP A 151 -12.56 -2.75 16.16
CA ASP A 151 -12.30 -4.10 16.63
C ASP A 151 -11.18 -4.83 15.88
N ILE A 152 -10.87 -4.39 14.65
CA ILE A 152 -9.88 -5.06 13.78
C ILE A 152 -8.59 -4.26 13.58
N MET A 153 -8.55 -2.99 14.03
CA MET A 153 -7.40 -2.13 13.76
C MET A 153 -6.18 -2.46 14.62
N GLU A 154 -5.02 -2.64 13.99
CA GLU A 154 -3.70 -2.58 14.62
C GLU A 154 -2.99 -1.24 14.42
N PHE A 155 -3.25 -0.57 13.29
CA PHE A 155 -2.80 0.77 12.94
C PHE A 155 -3.96 1.56 12.33
N LEU A 156 -4.04 2.85 12.66
CA LEU A 156 -4.87 3.80 11.91
C LEU A 156 -4.00 4.59 10.94
N GLY A 157 -4.26 4.46 9.65
CA GLY A 157 -3.59 5.20 8.59
C GLY A 157 -4.50 6.22 7.90
N ILE A 158 -3.92 7.34 7.49
CA ILE A 158 -4.59 8.31 6.61
C ILE A 158 -3.80 8.44 5.31
N ASP A 159 -4.48 8.22 4.18
CA ASP A 159 -3.97 8.48 2.83
C ASP A 159 -3.97 9.99 2.57
N ILE A 160 -2.95 10.72 3.00
CA ILE A 160 -2.91 12.19 2.98
C ILE A 160 -2.89 12.78 1.57
N ASP A 161 -2.46 12.01 0.58
CA ASP A 161 -2.37 12.36 -0.84
C ASP A 161 -3.69 12.14 -1.62
N ALA A 162 -4.63 11.38 -1.04
CA ALA A 162 -5.77 10.86 -1.77
C ALA A 162 -6.83 11.92 -2.16
N TYR A 163 -6.74 13.15 -1.65
CA TYR A 163 -7.59 14.25 -2.15
C TYR A 163 -7.28 14.60 -3.62
N ASN A 164 -6.10 14.23 -4.12
CA ASN A 164 -5.66 14.39 -5.52
C ASN A 164 -5.88 13.14 -6.39
N ILE A 165 -6.52 12.11 -5.87
CA ILE A 165 -6.75 10.87 -6.63
C ILE A 165 -7.76 11.10 -7.76
N ALA A 166 -7.35 10.89 -9.00
CA ALA A 166 -8.18 11.14 -10.18
C ALA A 166 -9.50 10.35 -10.16
N THR A 167 -9.48 9.11 -9.68
CA THR A 167 -10.64 8.20 -9.66
C THR A 167 -11.69 8.54 -8.59
N MET A 168 -11.36 9.45 -7.66
CA MET A 168 -12.28 9.91 -6.61
C MET A 168 -12.90 11.28 -6.90
N ARG A 169 -12.45 11.97 -7.96
CA ARG A 169 -12.99 13.28 -8.35
C ARG A 169 -14.48 13.20 -8.60
N GLY A 170 -15.23 14.12 -8.00
CA GLY A 170 -16.69 14.19 -8.13
C GLY A 170 -17.47 13.08 -7.42
N LYS A 171 -16.80 12.10 -6.82
CA LYS A 171 -17.46 11.00 -6.08
C LYS A 171 -17.53 11.25 -4.57
N ALA A 172 -16.57 11.98 -4.03
CA ALA A 172 -16.51 12.29 -2.61
C ALA A 172 -15.84 13.64 -2.37
N HIS A 173 -16.21 14.29 -1.27
CA HIS A 173 -15.47 15.42 -0.75
C HIS A 173 -14.27 14.91 0.03
N LEU A 174 -13.08 15.14 -0.48
CA LEU A 174 -11.80 14.85 0.17
C LEU A 174 -11.05 16.16 0.36
N GLU A 175 -10.34 16.30 1.46
CA GLU A 175 -9.66 17.54 1.83
C GLU A 175 -8.23 17.30 2.33
N LYS A 176 -7.33 18.23 2.08
CA LYS A 176 -6.00 18.20 2.67
C LYS A 176 -6.12 18.33 4.18
N LYS A 177 -5.49 17.43 4.94
CA LYS A 177 -5.50 17.42 6.40
C LYS A 177 -4.38 18.25 6.99
N THR A 178 -4.71 18.98 8.06
CA THR A 178 -3.71 19.65 8.90
C THR A 178 -3.17 18.67 9.96
N ALA A 179 -2.00 18.98 10.51
CA ALA A 179 -1.44 18.20 11.61
C ALA A 179 -2.36 18.19 12.84
N ALA A 180 -3.08 19.28 13.12
CA ALA A 180 -4.05 19.34 14.22
C ALA A 180 -5.20 18.34 14.03
N GLN A 181 -5.78 18.25 12.82
CA GLN A 181 -6.83 17.29 12.49
C GLN A 181 -6.33 15.84 12.60
N LEU A 182 -5.09 15.55 12.14
CA LEU A 182 -4.49 14.23 12.24
C LEU A 182 -4.19 13.84 13.69
N ARG A 183 -3.73 14.79 14.53
CA ARG A 183 -3.56 14.55 15.98
C ARG A 183 -4.89 14.23 16.69
N GLU A 184 -5.97 14.81 16.26
CA GLU A 184 -7.31 14.48 16.79
C GLU A 184 -7.68 13.03 16.49
N LEU A 185 -7.48 12.56 15.25
CA LEU A 185 -7.72 11.17 14.86
C LEU A 185 -6.83 10.20 15.65
N ARG A 186 -5.53 10.52 15.79
CA ARG A 186 -4.59 9.72 16.59
C ARG A 186 -5.04 9.58 18.05
N ARG A 187 -5.51 10.67 18.65
CA ARG A 187 -6.02 10.65 20.04
C ARG A 187 -7.30 9.82 20.19
N LEU A 188 -8.17 9.85 19.19
CA LEU A 188 -9.42 9.07 19.18
C LEU A 188 -9.12 7.56 19.08
N ALA A 189 -8.27 7.17 18.14
CA ALA A 189 -7.99 5.75 17.87
C ALA A 189 -7.17 5.07 18.98
N LYS A 190 -6.28 5.78 19.65
CA LYS A 190 -5.41 5.27 20.74
C LYS A 190 -4.55 4.05 20.36
N ILE A 191 -4.22 3.94 19.08
CA ILE A 191 -3.34 2.92 18.49
C ILE A 191 -2.27 3.62 17.65
N PRO A 192 -1.21 2.93 17.20
CA PRO A 192 -0.20 3.53 16.35
C PRO A 192 -0.81 4.19 15.10
N PHE A 193 -0.33 5.41 14.79
CA PHE A 193 -0.86 6.27 13.74
C PHE A 193 0.08 6.34 12.55
N VAL A 194 -0.47 6.16 11.37
CA VAL A 194 0.26 6.08 10.10
C VAL A 194 -0.13 7.22 9.18
N VAL A 195 0.84 7.89 8.59
CA VAL A 195 0.64 8.84 7.48
C VAL A 195 1.14 8.20 6.20
N LYS A 196 0.25 8.00 5.23
CA LYS A 196 0.58 7.43 3.93
C LYS A 196 0.37 8.43 2.81
N GLY A 197 1.25 8.39 1.79
CA GLY A 197 1.24 9.35 0.69
C GLY A 197 2.29 10.45 0.85
N VAL A 198 3.35 10.18 1.61
CA VAL A 198 4.45 11.13 1.80
C VAL A 198 5.33 11.15 0.55
N PHE A 199 5.24 12.23 -0.25
CA PHE A 199 5.94 12.31 -1.52
C PHE A 199 6.33 13.73 -1.95
N THR A 200 5.98 14.75 -1.18
CA THR A 200 6.32 16.16 -1.48
C THR A 200 7.02 16.81 -0.29
N LYS A 201 7.62 17.98 -0.52
CA LYS A 201 8.21 18.78 0.57
C LYS A 201 7.16 19.12 1.63
N ALA A 202 5.94 19.47 1.21
CA ALA A 202 4.85 19.78 2.15
C ALA A 202 4.45 18.59 3.02
N ASP A 203 4.58 17.35 2.50
CA ASP A 203 4.31 16.15 3.27
C ASP A 203 5.44 15.88 4.30
N LEU A 204 6.69 16.19 3.96
CA LEU A 204 7.81 16.14 4.93
C LEU A 204 7.59 17.14 6.08
N ASP A 205 7.17 18.37 5.78
CA ASP A 205 6.85 19.38 6.78
C ASP A 205 5.70 18.92 7.69
N LEU A 206 4.69 18.24 7.12
CA LEU A 206 3.59 17.63 7.87
C LEU A 206 4.09 16.50 8.80
N VAL A 207 4.98 15.63 8.32
CA VAL A 207 5.59 14.55 9.14
C VAL A 207 6.41 15.14 10.27
N GLU A 208 7.20 16.16 10.04
CA GLU A 208 7.98 16.86 11.08
C GLU A 208 7.06 17.46 12.16
N GLU A 209 5.97 18.12 11.76
CA GLU A 209 5.02 18.70 12.70
C GLU A 209 4.22 17.65 13.47
N LEU A 210 3.79 16.58 12.81
CA LEU A 210 2.90 15.55 13.39
C LEU A 210 3.65 14.51 14.22
N GLN A 211 4.85 14.12 13.79
CA GLN A 211 5.66 13.02 14.34
C GLN A 211 4.84 11.72 14.47
N PRO A 212 4.38 11.14 13.34
CA PRO A 212 3.57 9.93 13.36
C PRO A 212 4.40 8.70 13.82
N ASP A 213 3.71 7.64 14.22
CA ASP A 213 4.37 6.36 14.54
C ASP A 213 4.98 5.74 13.29
N VAL A 214 4.31 5.91 12.13
CA VAL A 214 4.80 5.43 10.83
C VAL A 214 4.58 6.49 9.75
N ALA A 215 5.58 6.71 8.91
CA ALA A 215 5.47 7.46 7.66
C ALA A 215 5.67 6.52 6.47
N ILE A 216 4.72 6.50 5.52
CA ILE A 216 4.82 5.69 4.31
C ILE A 216 5.16 6.57 3.12
N VAL A 217 6.37 6.39 2.58
CA VAL A 217 6.75 6.96 1.29
C VAL A 217 5.92 6.31 0.19
N SER A 218 5.07 7.11 -0.44
CA SER A 218 4.09 6.62 -1.40
C SER A 218 3.63 7.75 -2.33
N ASN A 219 3.47 7.46 -3.60
CA ASN A 219 2.77 8.29 -4.58
C ASN A 219 1.50 7.58 -5.08
N HIS A 220 0.90 6.76 -4.21
CA HIS A 220 -0.31 5.97 -4.50
C HIS A 220 -0.14 5.04 -5.71
N GLY A 221 1.09 4.58 -5.94
CA GLY A 221 1.44 3.79 -7.13
C GLY A 221 1.30 4.57 -8.44
N GLY A 222 1.44 5.89 -8.39
CA GLY A 222 1.29 6.79 -9.53
C GLY A 222 -0.16 7.22 -9.82
N ARG A 223 -1.09 7.02 -8.88
CA ARG A 223 -2.52 7.32 -9.03
C ARG A 223 -2.94 8.72 -8.61
N VAL A 224 -2.08 9.46 -7.94
CA VAL A 224 -2.32 10.84 -7.53
C VAL A 224 -1.60 11.80 -8.48
N GLU A 225 -2.17 12.97 -8.70
CA GLU A 225 -1.48 14.07 -9.37
C GLU A 225 -0.60 14.78 -8.34
N THR A 226 0.69 14.54 -8.43
CA THR A 226 1.72 15.05 -7.52
C THR A 226 3.01 15.33 -8.30
N ASP A 227 4.09 15.66 -7.60
CA ASP A 227 5.40 15.84 -8.19
C ASP A 227 5.83 14.62 -8.99
N ILE A 228 6.60 14.83 -10.07
CA ILE A 228 7.09 13.75 -10.90
C ILE A 228 8.34 13.16 -10.27
N GLY A 229 8.33 11.83 -10.05
CA GLY A 229 9.44 11.11 -9.45
C GLY A 229 9.06 9.70 -9.05
N SER A 230 10.01 8.98 -8.46
CA SER A 230 9.82 7.64 -7.92
C SER A 230 9.86 7.63 -6.40
N THR A 231 9.12 6.69 -5.79
CA THR A 231 9.17 6.47 -4.35
C THR A 231 10.54 6.00 -3.89
N ALA A 232 11.28 5.31 -4.76
CA ALA A 232 12.65 4.87 -4.49
C ALA A 232 13.61 6.04 -4.31
N GLU A 233 13.65 6.99 -5.28
CA GLU A 233 14.49 8.18 -5.19
C GLU A 233 14.03 9.11 -4.07
N PHE A 234 12.72 9.23 -3.84
CA PHE A 234 12.21 10.02 -2.72
C PHE A 234 12.66 9.44 -1.37
N LEU A 235 12.58 8.11 -1.19
CA LEU A 235 13.07 7.43 0.00
C LEU A 235 14.58 7.65 0.17
N GLN A 236 15.37 7.44 -0.87
CA GLN A 236 16.82 7.62 -0.87
C GLN A 236 17.22 9.02 -0.38
N ASN A 237 16.54 10.05 -0.88
CA ASN A 237 16.86 11.44 -0.58
C ASN A 237 16.36 11.90 0.79
N ASN A 238 15.33 11.26 1.35
CA ASN A 238 14.62 11.77 2.53
C ASN A 238 14.58 10.81 3.71
N PHE A 239 15.15 9.59 3.60
CA PHE A 239 15.11 8.59 4.68
C PHE A 239 15.63 9.14 6.01
N ALA A 240 16.79 9.79 6.01
CA ALA A 240 17.39 10.31 7.23
C ALA A 240 16.50 11.38 7.91
N PHE A 241 15.85 12.22 7.11
CA PHE A 241 14.88 13.19 7.61
C PHE A 241 13.65 12.49 8.20
N LEU A 242 13.05 11.57 7.46
CA LEU A 242 11.87 10.83 7.92
C LEU A 242 12.15 10.04 9.20
N LYS A 243 13.29 9.33 9.25
CA LYS A 243 13.66 8.53 10.42
C LYS A 243 13.88 9.37 11.68
N LYS A 244 14.24 10.64 11.53
CA LYS A 244 14.34 11.59 12.64
C LYS A 244 12.96 12.03 13.16
N HIS A 245 11.94 12.05 12.31
CA HIS A 245 10.64 12.66 12.60
C HIS A 245 9.47 11.65 12.69
N CYS A 246 9.72 10.36 12.53
CA CYS A 246 8.71 9.31 12.75
C CYS A 246 9.34 8.06 13.39
N GLY A 247 8.50 7.17 13.93
CA GLY A 247 8.95 5.91 14.53
C GLY A 247 9.51 4.94 13.51
N GLN A 248 8.76 4.68 12.42
CA GLN A 248 9.14 3.79 11.34
C GLN A 248 8.92 4.45 9.97
N VAL A 249 9.75 4.04 9.00
CA VAL A 249 9.63 4.46 7.60
C VAL A 249 9.29 3.24 6.75
N TRP A 250 8.10 3.25 6.17
CA TRP A 250 7.66 2.22 5.23
C TRP A 250 7.62 2.78 3.81
N VAL A 251 7.51 1.90 2.82
CA VAL A 251 7.47 2.31 1.41
C VAL A 251 6.52 1.46 0.58
N ASP A 252 5.91 2.06 -0.44
CA ASP A 252 5.20 1.36 -1.51
C ASP A 252 5.58 1.89 -2.90
N GLY A 253 5.01 1.29 -3.93
CA GLY A 253 5.16 1.74 -5.32
C GLY A 253 6.33 1.09 -6.07
N GLY A 254 5.99 0.29 -7.08
CA GLY A 254 6.95 -0.25 -8.06
C GLY A 254 7.68 -1.53 -7.67
N ILE A 255 7.63 -1.99 -6.43
CA ILE A 255 8.33 -3.18 -5.96
C ILE A 255 7.66 -4.44 -6.54
N ARG A 256 8.45 -5.30 -7.22
CA ARG A 256 7.99 -6.48 -7.96
C ARG A 256 8.86 -7.71 -7.72
N THR A 257 10.13 -7.51 -7.42
CA THR A 257 11.15 -8.56 -7.32
C THR A 257 11.85 -8.50 -5.97
N ARG A 258 12.56 -9.58 -5.63
CA ARG A 258 13.42 -9.59 -4.44
C ARG A 258 14.52 -8.53 -4.51
N GLN A 259 15.07 -8.27 -5.70
CA GLN A 259 16.06 -7.20 -5.88
C GLN A 259 15.48 -5.82 -5.53
N ASP A 260 14.24 -5.55 -5.92
CA ASP A 260 13.56 -4.29 -5.54
C ASP A 260 13.38 -4.21 -4.01
N ALA A 261 13.04 -5.33 -3.36
CA ALA A 261 12.90 -5.39 -1.91
C ALA A 261 14.26 -5.19 -1.20
N ILE A 262 15.34 -5.79 -1.70
CA ILE A 262 16.71 -5.56 -1.21
C ILE A 262 17.07 -4.08 -1.34
N ALA A 263 16.78 -3.45 -2.47
CA ALA A 263 17.04 -2.03 -2.67
C ALA A 263 16.28 -1.16 -1.65
N ALA A 264 14.98 -1.43 -1.45
CA ALA A 264 14.17 -0.71 -0.47
C ALA A 264 14.71 -0.87 0.97
N THR A 265 15.09 -2.09 1.33
CA THR A 265 15.68 -2.41 2.64
C THR A 265 17.04 -1.74 2.84
N ALA A 266 17.88 -1.73 1.81
CA ALA A 266 19.19 -1.06 1.83
C ALA A 266 19.06 0.46 2.00
N LEU A 267 17.99 1.07 1.47
CA LEU A 267 17.66 2.48 1.69
C LEU A 267 17.05 2.77 3.07
N GLY A 268 16.81 1.74 3.87
CA GLY A 268 16.32 1.88 5.25
C GLY A 268 14.84 1.60 5.44
N ALA A 269 14.10 1.18 4.43
CA ALA A 269 12.70 0.80 4.63
C ALA A 269 12.58 -0.30 5.71
N GLU A 270 11.60 -0.14 6.60
CA GLU A 270 11.36 -1.04 7.73
C GLU A 270 10.15 -1.97 7.46
N GLN A 271 9.33 -1.63 6.48
CA GLN A 271 8.29 -2.49 5.90
C GLN A 271 7.98 -2.07 4.46
N ILE A 272 7.58 -3.02 3.64
CA ILE A 272 7.24 -2.83 2.22
C ILE A 272 5.76 -3.18 2.00
N LEU A 273 5.00 -2.25 1.42
CA LEU A 273 3.62 -2.50 1.07
C LEU A 273 3.49 -2.95 -0.39
N LEU A 274 2.75 -4.02 -0.61
CA LEU A 274 2.56 -4.67 -1.91
C LEU A 274 1.09 -4.58 -2.33
N GLY A 275 0.82 -3.98 -3.49
CA GLY A 275 -0.53 -3.88 -4.06
C GLY A 275 -0.73 -4.79 -5.28
N ARG A 276 -0.54 -4.21 -6.46
CA ARG A 276 -0.76 -4.88 -7.77
C ARG A 276 -0.11 -6.25 -7.93
N PRO A 277 1.14 -6.49 -7.49
CA PRO A 277 1.72 -7.83 -7.63
C PRO A 277 0.95 -8.90 -6.86
N LEU A 278 0.42 -8.59 -5.68
CA LEU A 278 -0.42 -9.53 -4.92
C LEU A 278 -1.76 -9.78 -5.63
N ILE A 279 -2.40 -8.72 -6.16
CA ILE A 279 -3.63 -8.87 -6.97
C ILE A 279 -3.35 -9.78 -8.17
N SER A 280 -2.26 -9.55 -8.90
CA SER A 280 -1.89 -10.34 -10.05
C SER A 280 -1.65 -11.81 -9.70
N ALA A 281 -0.91 -12.05 -8.62
CA ALA A 281 -0.63 -13.39 -8.12
C ALA A 281 -1.94 -14.12 -7.72
N PHE A 282 -2.85 -13.41 -7.03
CA PHE A 282 -4.15 -13.95 -6.65
C PHE A 282 -5.04 -14.25 -7.86
N CYS A 283 -5.17 -13.31 -8.81
CA CYS A 283 -5.95 -13.52 -10.03
C CYS A 283 -5.42 -14.66 -10.89
N LYS A 284 -4.11 -14.92 -10.85
CA LYS A 284 -3.46 -15.99 -11.64
C LYS A 284 -3.61 -17.37 -11.02
N SER A 285 -3.43 -17.50 -9.71
CA SER A 285 -3.31 -18.80 -9.04
C SER A 285 -3.88 -18.80 -7.61
N GLY A 286 -4.80 -17.89 -7.30
CA GLY A 286 -5.48 -17.83 -6.01
C GLY A 286 -4.51 -17.71 -4.84
N GLU A 287 -4.84 -18.41 -3.75
CA GLU A 287 -4.03 -18.47 -2.52
C GLU A 287 -2.59 -18.92 -2.79
N GLN A 288 -2.40 -19.94 -3.60
CA GLN A 288 -1.06 -20.46 -3.91
C GLN A 288 -0.20 -19.44 -4.66
N GLY A 289 -0.83 -18.63 -5.54
CA GLY A 289 -0.14 -17.55 -6.23
C GLY A 289 0.42 -16.50 -5.27
N VAL A 290 -0.39 -16.10 -4.28
CA VAL A 290 0.03 -15.14 -3.24
C VAL A 290 1.16 -15.72 -2.39
N LYS A 291 1.02 -16.97 -1.91
CA LYS A 291 2.06 -17.67 -1.12
C LYS A 291 3.38 -17.76 -1.88
N ASN A 292 3.34 -18.21 -3.13
CA ASN A 292 4.55 -18.34 -3.97
C ASN A 292 5.22 -16.98 -4.20
N PHE A 293 4.44 -15.94 -4.45
CA PHE A 293 4.97 -14.59 -4.65
C PHE A 293 5.65 -14.05 -3.38
N CYS A 294 4.99 -14.16 -2.23
CA CYS A 294 5.55 -13.71 -0.96
C CYS A 294 6.81 -14.51 -0.57
N ALA A 295 6.78 -15.82 -0.74
CA ALA A 295 7.95 -16.66 -0.49
C ALA A 295 9.14 -16.27 -1.38
N HIS A 296 8.90 -15.98 -2.67
CA HIS A 296 9.96 -15.54 -3.59
C HIS A 296 10.56 -14.18 -3.20
N LEU A 297 9.78 -13.29 -2.56
CA LEU A 297 10.31 -12.03 -2.05
C LEU A 297 11.09 -12.20 -0.75
N ALA A 298 10.63 -13.07 0.15
CA ALA A 298 11.18 -13.23 1.49
C ALA A 298 12.41 -14.16 1.54
N MET A 299 12.46 -15.22 0.71
CA MET A 299 13.50 -16.24 0.74
C MET A 299 14.30 -16.29 -0.56
N GLN A 300 15.55 -16.73 -0.44
CA GLN A 300 16.39 -17.12 -1.59
C GLN A 300 15.86 -18.39 -2.23
#